data_2e4df57cdde5a912514b9e86ee81e918
#
_entry.id   2e4df57cdde5a912514b9e86ee81e918
#
_cell.length_a   1.000
_cell.length_b   1.000
_cell.length_c   1.000
_cell.angle_alpha   90.00
_cell.angle_beta   90.00
_cell.angle_gamma   90.00
#
_symmetry.space_group_name_H-M   'P 1'
#
loop_
_entity.id
_entity.type
_entity.pdbx_description
1 polymer ?
#
loop_
_entity_poly.entity_id
_entity_poly.type
_entity_poly.pdbx_seq_one_letter_code
_entity_poly.pdbx_strand_id
1 'polypeptide(L)'
;MIAFFTHHKCASSALVAYLADLSERSALGFFTSHLGSARPTAAGYDLCCLTNAQYAAVRGQGSGPALHLIRNPLSVVLSAYHSHRTSHSVDGWPLLAAQRARLLAADRTTGMLLTAQFCNSEEFYPDTPGPLHAMRHWNYDDPAIRTLRIEDGLDRLTDFLRAALGPAGDALVWPDQADFAFERLAGRRAGETDDAAHYRAGDAEAWKTELPREVIDYVVGACREVLERFYPESLDWAGRV
;
A
#
# COMPACT_ATOMS: atom_id res chain seq x y z
N MET A 1 -1.62 -2.00 -21.86
CA MET A 1 -0.93 -1.73 -20.57
C MET A 1 -1.87 -2.07 -19.42
N ILE A 2 -1.43 -2.87 -18.45
CA ILE A 2 -2.15 -3.17 -17.22
C ILE A 2 -1.65 -2.23 -16.14
N ALA A 3 -2.57 -1.55 -15.43
CA ALA A 3 -2.20 -0.57 -14.42
C ALA A 3 -2.41 -1.11 -13.00
N PHE A 4 -1.47 -0.80 -12.11
CA PHE A 4 -1.51 -1.10 -10.68
C PHE A 4 -1.42 0.18 -9.90
N PHE A 5 -2.35 0.37 -8.99
CA PHE A 5 -2.43 1.52 -8.11
C PHE A 5 -2.35 1.05 -6.66
N THR A 6 -1.47 1.64 -5.89
CA THR A 6 -1.37 1.35 -4.46
C THR A 6 -0.94 2.60 -3.69
N HIS A 7 -0.83 2.48 -2.37
CA HIS A 7 -0.53 3.59 -1.48
C HIS A 7 0.68 3.28 -0.59
N HIS A 8 1.21 4.31 0.03
CA HIS A 8 2.27 4.17 1.02
C HIS A 8 1.88 3.17 2.12
N LYS A 9 2.77 2.25 2.46
CA LYS A 9 2.59 1.15 3.43
C LYS A 9 1.54 0.08 3.06
N CYS A 10 1.07 0.08 1.82
CA CYS A 10 0.20 -0.98 1.26
C CYS A 10 1.02 -2.03 0.49
N ALA A 11 2.13 -2.51 1.07
CA ALA A 11 3.04 -3.50 0.49
C ALA A 11 3.58 -3.15 -0.90
N SER A 12 3.68 -1.86 -1.24
CA SER A 12 4.12 -1.37 -2.55
C SER A 12 5.48 -1.89 -2.97
N SER A 13 6.42 -2.07 -2.04
CA SER A 13 7.77 -2.59 -2.34
C SER A 13 7.72 -4.05 -2.82
N ALA A 14 6.91 -4.90 -2.18
CA ALA A 14 6.74 -6.30 -2.58
C ALA A 14 6.00 -6.39 -3.93
N LEU A 15 4.98 -5.56 -4.14
CA LEU A 15 4.26 -5.46 -5.41
C LEU A 15 5.19 -5.06 -6.56
N VAL A 16 5.98 -4.00 -6.38
CA VAL A 16 6.93 -3.53 -7.41
C VAL A 16 7.98 -4.60 -7.70
N ALA A 17 8.52 -5.26 -6.67
CA ALA A 17 9.48 -6.34 -6.85
C ALA A 17 8.89 -7.52 -7.64
N TYR A 18 7.65 -7.95 -7.31
CA TYR A 18 6.95 -9.01 -8.04
C TYR A 18 6.72 -8.65 -9.51
N LEU A 19 6.23 -7.44 -9.79
CA LEU A 19 5.97 -6.99 -11.17
C LEU A 19 7.27 -6.80 -11.96
N ALA A 20 8.36 -6.36 -11.32
CA ALA A 20 9.67 -6.24 -11.95
C ALA A 20 10.23 -7.62 -12.33
N ASP A 21 10.16 -8.60 -11.44
CA ASP A 21 10.59 -9.98 -11.71
C ASP A 21 9.76 -10.63 -12.83
N LEU A 22 8.43 -10.45 -12.81
CA LEU A 22 7.57 -10.89 -13.92
C LEU A 22 7.94 -10.24 -15.24
N SER A 23 8.20 -8.93 -15.22
CA SER A 23 8.62 -8.16 -16.40
C SER A 23 9.93 -8.68 -16.97
N GLU A 24 10.93 -8.88 -16.14
CA GLU A 24 12.27 -9.38 -16.55
C GLU A 24 12.17 -10.79 -17.15
N ARG A 25 11.50 -11.73 -16.46
CA ARG A 25 11.34 -13.12 -16.91
C ARG A 25 10.55 -13.25 -18.21
N SER A 26 9.63 -12.33 -18.47
CA SER A 26 8.69 -12.40 -19.59
C SER A 26 8.96 -11.34 -20.67
N ALA A 27 10.05 -10.59 -20.57
CA ALA A 27 10.41 -9.50 -21.48
C ALA A 27 9.28 -8.47 -21.69
N LEU A 28 8.53 -8.15 -20.62
CA LEU A 28 7.49 -7.13 -20.63
C LEU A 28 8.07 -5.75 -20.29
N GLY A 29 7.54 -4.70 -20.90
CA GLY A 29 7.85 -3.33 -20.51
C GLY A 29 7.22 -2.98 -19.15
N PHE A 30 8.01 -2.53 -18.16
CA PHE A 30 7.52 -2.14 -16.84
C PHE A 30 7.87 -0.71 -16.48
N PHE A 31 6.85 0.05 -16.07
CA PHE A 31 6.99 1.40 -15.55
C PHE A 31 6.55 1.45 -14.08
N THR A 32 7.32 2.08 -13.22
CA THR A 32 6.93 2.34 -11.83
C THR A 32 7.28 3.76 -11.41
N SER A 33 6.45 4.36 -10.54
CA SER A 33 6.69 5.67 -9.97
C SER A 33 6.08 5.79 -8.57
N HIS A 34 6.78 6.53 -7.70
CA HIS A 34 6.27 6.97 -6.40
C HIS A 34 5.40 8.24 -6.50
N LEU A 35 5.40 8.92 -7.65
CA LEU A 35 4.53 10.07 -7.90
C LEU A 35 3.17 9.56 -8.39
N GLY A 36 2.12 9.81 -7.63
CA GLY A 36 0.78 9.32 -7.90
C GLY A 36 0.13 9.87 -9.18
N SER A 37 0.69 10.95 -9.74
CA SER A 37 0.28 11.56 -10.99
C SER A 37 1.18 11.24 -12.19
N ALA A 38 2.24 10.44 -11.98
CA ALA A 38 3.17 10.09 -13.06
C ALA A 38 2.47 9.36 -14.21
N ARG A 39 2.96 9.61 -15.40
CA ARG A 39 2.50 8.97 -16.64
C ARG A 39 3.69 8.35 -17.34
N PRO A 40 3.57 7.12 -17.85
CA PRO A 40 4.56 6.63 -18.80
C PRO A 40 4.54 7.56 -20.04
N THR A 41 5.69 8.16 -20.34
CA THR A 41 5.83 9.11 -21.45
C THR A 41 6.17 8.45 -22.78
N ALA A 42 6.52 7.15 -22.76
CA ALA A 42 6.89 6.38 -23.94
C ALA A 42 5.88 5.25 -24.19
N ALA A 43 5.64 4.93 -25.47
CA ALA A 43 5.00 3.68 -25.86
C ALA A 43 5.90 2.49 -25.51
N GLY A 44 5.32 1.34 -25.17
CA GLY A 44 6.11 0.10 -24.95
C GLY A 44 6.10 -0.41 -23.51
N TYR A 45 5.25 0.13 -22.64
CA TYR A 45 5.02 -0.45 -21.32
C TYR A 45 3.77 -1.34 -21.32
N ASP A 46 3.95 -2.57 -20.86
CA ASP A 46 2.88 -3.56 -20.68
C ASP A 46 2.27 -3.48 -19.29
N LEU A 47 3.11 -3.16 -18.30
CA LEU A 47 2.77 -3.01 -16.88
C LEU A 47 3.13 -1.61 -16.38
N CYS A 48 2.26 -1.01 -15.56
CA CYS A 48 2.50 0.27 -14.91
C CYS A 48 2.10 0.18 -13.44
N CYS A 49 2.99 0.57 -12.50
CA CYS A 49 2.70 0.59 -11.07
C CYS A 49 2.93 1.97 -10.47
N LEU A 50 1.87 2.58 -9.93
CA LEU A 50 1.93 3.85 -9.19
C LEU A 50 1.73 3.58 -7.70
N THR A 51 2.75 3.87 -6.87
CA THR A 51 2.78 3.47 -5.46
C THR A 51 2.21 4.52 -4.48
N ASN A 52 1.84 5.70 -4.95
CA ASN A 52 1.10 6.73 -4.19
C ASN A 52 -0.04 7.27 -5.07
N ALA A 53 -0.85 6.37 -5.62
CA ALA A 53 -1.87 6.71 -6.58
C ALA A 53 -2.98 7.58 -5.97
N GLN A 54 -3.49 8.51 -6.80
CA GLN A 54 -4.65 9.36 -6.50
C GLN A 54 -5.72 9.09 -7.55
N TYR A 55 -6.95 8.75 -7.14
CA TYR A 55 -8.02 8.44 -8.07
C TYR A 55 -8.23 9.56 -9.12
N ALA A 56 -8.30 10.81 -8.68
CA ALA A 56 -8.48 11.96 -9.58
C ALA A 56 -7.39 12.07 -10.65
N ALA A 57 -6.17 11.63 -10.33
CA ALA A 57 -5.03 11.65 -11.25
C ALA A 57 -5.00 10.43 -12.17
N VAL A 58 -5.51 9.26 -11.75
CA VAL A 58 -5.40 8.01 -12.51
C VAL A 58 -6.67 7.62 -13.26
N ARG A 59 -7.82 8.17 -12.90
CA ARG A 59 -9.08 7.93 -13.61
C ARG A 59 -8.94 8.24 -15.10
N GLY A 60 -9.38 7.32 -15.95
CA GLY A 60 -9.27 7.47 -17.40
C GLY A 60 -7.85 7.33 -17.97
N GLN A 61 -6.88 6.85 -17.16
CA GLN A 61 -5.56 6.50 -17.64
C GLN A 61 -5.56 5.11 -18.27
N GLY A 62 -5.51 5.07 -19.57
CA GLY A 62 -5.40 3.84 -20.33
C GLY A 62 -6.75 3.14 -20.59
N SER A 63 -6.76 2.29 -21.61
CA SER A 63 -7.91 1.49 -22.05
C SER A 63 -7.82 0.03 -21.55
N GLY A 64 -6.82 -0.26 -20.71
CA GLY A 64 -6.55 -1.62 -20.23
C GLY A 64 -7.10 -1.87 -18.82
N PRO A 65 -7.06 -3.13 -18.37
CA PRO A 65 -7.42 -3.51 -17.00
C PRO A 65 -6.60 -2.77 -15.97
N ALA A 66 -7.24 -2.39 -14.85
CA ALA A 66 -6.56 -1.73 -13.75
C ALA A 66 -6.90 -2.38 -12.40
N LEU A 67 -5.89 -2.48 -11.54
CA LEU A 67 -5.99 -3.02 -10.19
C LEU A 67 -5.57 -1.98 -9.17
N HIS A 68 -6.42 -1.76 -8.17
CA HIS A 68 -6.11 -0.96 -6.99
C HIS A 68 -5.90 -1.88 -5.80
N LEU A 69 -4.72 -1.80 -5.15
CA LEU A 69 -4.39 -2.57 -3.96
C LEU A 69 -4.41 -1.67 -2.74
N ILE A 70 -5.22 -2.07 -1.78
CA ILE A 70 -5.35 -1.41 -0.49
C ILE A 70 -4.86 -2.32 0.64
N ARG A 71 -4.60 -1.72 1.79
CA ARG A 71 -4.30 -2.39 3.05
C ARG A 71 -5.22 -1.86 4.13
N ASN A 72 -5.50 -2.69 5.15
CA ASN A 72 -6.27 -2.25 6.31
C ASN A 72 -5.72 -0.91 6.85
N PRO A 73 -6.54 0.16 6.92
CA PRO A 73 -6.12 1.48 7.37
C PRO A 73 -5.43 1.49 8.73
N LEU A 74 -5.86 0.63 9.67
CA LEU A 74 -5.24 0.47 10.99
C LEU A 74 -3.82 -0.12 10.87
N SER A 75 -3.64 -1.12 10.02
CA SER A 75 -2.32 -1.70 9.72
C SER A 75 -1.40 -0.71 8.98
N VAL A 76 -1.96 0.15 8.13
CA VAL A 76 -1.19 1.23 7.46
C VAL A 76 -0.61 2.19 8.49
N VAL A 77 -1.42 2.67 9.44
CA VAL A 77 -0.98 3.60 10.49
C VAL A 77 0.12 2.97 11.37
N LEU A 78 -0.08 1.74 11.83
CA LEU A 78 0.92 1.05 12.64
C LEU A 78 2.26 0.89 11.87
N SER A 79 2.17 0.43 10.62
CA SER A 79 3.35 0.28 9.76
C SER A 79 4.05 1.61 9.48
N ALA A 80 3.28 2.69 9.27
CA ALA A 80 3.83 4.02 9.05
C ALA A 80 4.52 4.56 10.31
N TYR A 81 3.91 4.40 11.50
CA TYR A 81 4.49 4.86 12.75
C TYR A 81 5.91 4.32 12.96
N HIS A 82 6.08 3.00 12.90
CA HIS A 82 7.39 2.39 13.08
C HIS A 82 8.37 2.82 11.99
N SER A 83 7.96 2.76 10.75
CA SER A 83 8.82 3.10 9.60
C SER A 83 9.21 4.59 9.57
N HIS A 84 8.28 5.51 9.81
CA HIS A 84 8.54 6.94 9.82
C HIS A 84 9.46 7.36 10.96
N ARG A 85 9.33 6.69 12.10
CA ARG A 85 10.16 6.95 13.26
C ARG A 85 11.61 6.53 13.05
N THR A 86 11.87 5.45 12.32
CA THR A 86 13.20 4.81 12.25
C THR A 86 13.70 4.57 10.81
N SER A 87 13.07 3.65 10.08
CA SER A 87 13.68 2.99 8.93
C SER A 87 13.42 3.66 7.57
N HIS A 88 12.40 4.52 7.43
CA HIS A 88 12.12 5.14 6.14
C HIS A 88 13.11 6.26 5.84
N SER A 89 13.65 6.34 4.59
CA SER A 89 14.50 7.47 4.22
C SER A 89 13.72 8.78 4.27
N VAL A 90 14.38 9.83 4.73
CA VAL A 90 13.86 11.22 4.70
C VAL A 90 14.38 12.01 3.51
N ASP A 91 15.25 11.41 2.71
CA ASP A 91 15.87 12.06 1.56
C ASP A 91 14.80 12.43 0.52
N GLY A 92 14.77 13.68 0.12
CA GLY A 92 13.76 14.20 -0.78
C GLY A 92 12.34 14.29 -0.18
N TRP A 93 12.19 14.05 1.14
CA TRP A 93 10.89 14.11 1.81
C TRP A 93 10.94 14.99 3.08
N PRO A 94 10.95 16.34 2.95
CA PRO A 94 11.06 17.27 4.08
C PRO A 94 9.93 17.12 5.11
N LEU A 95 8.70 16.83 4.65
CA LEU A 95 7.56 16.63 5.54
C LEU A 95 7.76 15.40 6.44
N LEU A 96 8.36 14.33 5.94
CA LEU A 96 8.70 13.17 6.78
C LEU A 96 9.82 13.49 7.77
N ALA A 97 10.81 14.30 7.38
CA ALA A 97 11.85 14.73 8.29
C ALA A 97 11.27 15.52 9.48
N ALA A 98 10.36 16.46 9.21
CA ALA A 98 9.63 17.21 10.23
C ALA A 98 8.73 16.29 11.08
N GLN A 99 8.02 15.37 10.46
CA GLN A 99 7.19 14.37 11.14
C GLN A 99 8.03 13.52 12.08
N ARG A 100 9.18 12.99 11.62
CA ARG A 100 10.10 12.17 12.44
C ARG A 100 10.56 12.90 13.69
N ALA A 101 10.94 14.18 13.59
CA ALA A 101 11.33 14.96 14.75
C ALA A 101 10.19 15.03 15.79
N ARG A 102 8.95 15.22 15.36
CA ARG A 102 7.77 15.21 16.24
C ARG A 102 7.53 13.82 16.86
N LEU A 103 7.66 12.74 16.09
CA LEU A 103 7.49 11.36 16.58
C LEU A 103 8.54 10.97 17.63
N LEU A 104 9.77 11.45 17.48
CA LEU A 104 10.87 11.19 18.45
C LEU A 104 10.67 11.98 19.75
N ALA A 105 10.00 13.13 19.71
CA ALA A 105 9.71 13.96 20.89
C ALA A 105 8.41 13.55 21.61
N ALA A 106 7.53 12.79 20.98
CA ALA A 106 6.24 12.41 21.52
C ALA A 106 6.29 11.06 22.26
N ASP A 107 5.37 10.87 23.22
CA ASP A 107 5.07 9.54 23.74
C ASP A 107 4.45 8.65 22.65
N ARG A 108 4.34 7.34 22.92
CA ARG A 108 3.89 6.35 21.94
C ARG A 108 2.49 6.64 21.41
N THR A 109 1.52 6.93 22.28
CA THR A 109 0.13 7.17 21.90
C THR A 109 0.01 8.43 21.03
N THR A 110 0.60 9.53 21.51
CA THR A 110 0.66 10.79 20.77
C THR A 110 1.36 10.61 19.42
N GLY A 111 2.48 9.90 19.38
CA GLY A 111 3.21 9.62 18.14
C GLY A 111 2.41 8.82 17.13
N MET A 112 1.65 7.81 17.57
CA MET A 112 0.77 7.03 16.68
C MET A 112 -0.40 7.87 16.16
N LEU A 113 -1.00 8.74 16.99
CA LEU A 113 -2.05 9.67 16.57
C LEU A 113 -1.53 10.69 15.55
N LEU A 114 -0.37 11.29 15.80
CA LEU A 114 0.30 12.18 14.84
C LEU A 114 0.57 11.47 13.51
N THR A 115 0.92 10.18 13.55
CA THR A 115 1.12 9.38 12.33
C THR A 115 -0.20 9.16 11.59
N ALA A 116 -1.29 8.85 12.29
CA ALA A 116 -2.61 8.68 11.67
C ALA A 116 -3.06 9.98 10.99
N GLN A 117 -2.89 11.13 11.66
CA GLN A 117 -3.18 12.45 11.10
C GLN A 117 -2.32 12.75 9.87
N PHE A 118 -1.01 12.46 9.92
CA PHE A 118 -0.10 12.66 8.78
C PHE A 118 -0.49 11.77 7.60
N CYS A 119 -0.80 10.49 7.85
CA CYS A 119 -1.30 9.58 6.81
C CYS A 119 -2.64 10.00 6.22
N ASN A 120 -3.41 10.83 6.91
CA ASN A 120 -4.71 11.36 6.46
C ASN A 120 -4.62 12.80 5.92
N SER A 121 -3.43 13.38 5.80
CA SER A 121 -3.27 14.75 5.29
C SER A 121 -3.32 14.81 3.75
N GLU A 122 -3.67 15.99 3.22
CA GLU A 122 -3.59 16.29 1.79
C GLU A 122 -2.14 16.49 1.33
N GLU A 123 -1.26 16.91 2.24
CA GLU A 123 0.16 17.08 2.00
C GLU A 123 0.93 15.99 2.76
N PHE A 124 1.53 15.06 2.03
CA PHE A 124 2.24 13.93 2.62
C PHE A 124 3.60 13.71 1.97
N TYR A 125 3.63 13.36 0.70
CA TYR A 125 4.81 13.23 -0.14
C TYR A 125 4.73 14.29 -1.24
N PRO A 126 5.82 14.72 -1.90
CA PRO A 126 5.73 15.72 -2.97
C PRO A 126 4.57 15.42 -3.93
N ASP A 127 3.65 16.37 -4.06
CA ASP A 127 2.46 16.33 -4.91
C ASP A 127 1.50 15.13 -4.66
N THR A 128 1.58 14.48 -3.49
CA THR A 128 0.69 13.37 -3.16
C THR A 128 0.12 13.47 -1.74
N PRO A 129 -1.16 13.11 -1.54
CA PRO A 129 -1.76 13.01 -0.22
C PRO A 129 -1.29 11.76 0.51
N GLY A 130 -1.57 11.71 1.79
CA GLY A 130 -1.34 10.54 2.63
C GLY A 130 -2.19 9.33 2.22
N PRO A 131 -1.75 8.12 2.60
CA PRO A 131 -2.41 6.89 2.18
C PRO A 131 -3.85 6.77 2.65
N LEU A 132 -4.19 7.24 3.86
CA LEU A 132 -5.57 7.23 4.34
C LEU A 132 -6.42 8.24 3.57
N HIS A 133 -5.89 9.44 3.31
CA HIS A 133 -6.58 10.44 2.50
C HIS A 133 -6.86 9.91 1.09
N ALA A 134 -5.86 9.31 0.44
CA ALA A 134 -6.00 8.77 -0.90
C ALA A 134 -7.05 7.64 -0.97
N MET A 135 -7.04 6.71 0.00
CA MET A 135 -8.04 5.64 0.09
C MET A 135 -9.46 6.18 0.32
N ARG A 136 -9.64 7.19 1.17
CA ARG A 136 -10.95 7.81 1.45
C ARG A 136 -11.57 8.50 0.23
N HIS A 137 -10.73 9.05 -0.65
CA HIS A 137 -11.16 9.78 -1.85
C HIS A 137 -11.08 8.92 -3.12
N TRP A 138 -10.92 7.60 -2.97
CA TRP A 138 -10.94 6.67 -4.09
C TRP A 138 -12.38 6.34 -4.48
N ASN A 139 -12.70 6.40 -5.78
CA ASN A 139 -13.98 5.91 -6.27
C ASN A 139 -13.93 4.39 -6.45
N TYR A 140 -14.46 3.68 -5.48
CA TYR A 140 -14.51 2.21 -5.46
C TYR A 140 -15.61 1.61 -6.37
N ASP A 141 -16.45 2.45 -6.96
CA ASP A 141 -17.50 2.04 -7.88
C ASP A 141 -17.13 2.21 -9.35
N ASP A 142 -15.88 2.62 -9.62
CA ASP A 142 -15.36 2.67 -10.98
C ASP A 142 -15.17 1.24 -11.53
N PRO A 143 -15.98 0.80 -12.53
CA PRO A 143 -15.89 -0.55 -13.05
C PRO A 143 -14.60 -0.83 -13.83
N ALA A 144 -13.86 0.19 -14.20
CA ALA A 144 -12.56 0.07 -14.89
C ALA A 144 -11.41 -0.30 -13.93
N ILE A 145 -11.60 -0.14 -12.60
CA ILE A 145 -10.56 -0.35 -11.61
C ILE A 145 -11.05 -1.34 -10.54
N ARG A 146 -10.52 -2.55 -10.55
CA ARG A 146 -10.82 -3.53 -9.51
C ARG A 146 -10.00 -3.25 -8.25
N THR A 147 -10.65 -3.19 -7.09
CA THR A 147 -9.94 -3.09 -5.79
C THR A 147 -9.79 -4.46 -5.14
N LEU A 148 -8.57 -4.75 -4.66
CA LEU A 148 -8.23 -5.92 -3.85
C LEU A 148 -7.51 -5.50 -2.57
N ARG A 149 -7.66 -6.29 -1.52
CA ARG A 149 -6.88 -6.15 -0.28
C ARG A 149 -5.55 -6.89 -0.45
N ILE A 150 -4.47 -6.30 0.02
CA ILE A 150 -3.16 -6.99 -0.01
C ILE A 150 -3.15 -8.22 0.92
N GLU A 151 -3.99 -8.21 1.95
CA GLU A 151 -4.18 -9.31 2.89
C GLU A 151 -4.77 -10.57 2.24
N ASP A 152 -5.42 -10.43 1.08
CA ASP A 152 -5.95 -11.57 0.31
C ASP A 152 -4.86 -12.36 -0.44
N GLY A 153 -3.61 -11.88 -0.37
CA GLY A 153 -2.42 -12.56 -0.89
C GLY A 153 -2.12 -12.29 -2.37
N LEU A 154 -0.90 -12.68 -2.76
CA LEU A 154 -0.41 -12.52 -4.14
C LEU A 154 -1.15 -13.40 -5.15
N ASP A 155 -1.82 -14.48 -4.70
CA ASP A 155 -2.64 -15.34 -5.57
C ASP A 155 -3.70 -14.53 -6.31
N ARG A 156 -4.40 -13.64 -5.58
CA ARG A 156 -5.43 -12.79 -6.17
C ARG A 156 -4.89 -11.82 -7.20
N LEU A 157 -3.67 -11.30 -6.96
CA LEU A 157 -2.97 -10.46 -7.92
C LEU A 157 -2.61 -11.26 -9.19
N THR A 158 -2.08 -12.47 -9.02
CA THR A 158 -1.71 -13.36 -10.13
C THR A 158 -2.94 -13.76 -10.95
N ASP A 159 -4.05 -14.10 -10.30
CA ASP A 159 -5.33 -14.41 -10.96
C ASP A 159 -5.84 -13.23 -11.79
N PHE A 160 -5.77 -12.01 -11.23
CA PHE A 160 -6.13 -10.79 -11.95
C PHE A 160 -5.25 -10.61 -13.20
N LEU A 161 -3.94 -10.75 -13.06
CA LEU A 161 -3.00 -10.61 -14.17
C LEU A 161 -3.24 -11.64 -15.25
N ARG A 162 -3.45 -12.91 -14.89
CA ARG A 162 -3.76 -13.99 -15.86
C ARG A 162 -5.04 -13.69 -16.62
N ALA A 163 -6.10 -13.28 -15.91
CA ALA A 163 -7.36 -12.90 -16.54
C ALA A 163 -7.21 -11.69 -17.47
N ALA A 164 -6.42 -10.69 -17.08
CA ALA A 164 -6.20 -9.47 -17.85
C ALA A 164 -5.38 -9.71 -19.12
N LEU A 165 -4.43 -10.65 -19.07
CA LEU A 165 -3.56 -11.02 -20.20
C LEU A 165 -4.23 -12.08 -21.12
N GLY A 166 -5.21 -12.82 -20.60
CA GLY A 166 -5.86 -13.92 -21.34
C GLY A 166 -4.82 -14.95 -21.82
N PRO A 167 -4.95 -15.50 -23.06
CA PRO A 167 -4.02 -16.51 -23.57
C PRO A 167 -2.54 -16.07 -23.59
N ALA A 168 -2.26 -14.76 -23.68
CA ALA A 168 -0.89 -14.26 -23.59
C ALA A 168 -0.27 -14.51 -22.20
N GLY A 169 -1.09 -14.56 -21.16
CA GLY A 169 -0.64 -14.86 -19.80
C GLY A 169 -0.11 -16.29 -19.63
N ASP A 170 -0.55 -17.23 -20.45
CA ASP A 170 -0.09 -18.62 -20.38
C ASP A 170 1.35 -18.80 -20.90
N ALA A 171 1.81 -17.87 -21.72
CA ALA A 171 3.17 -17.85 -22.23
C ALA A 171 4.19 -17.18 -21.30
N LEU A 172 3.74 -16.53 -20.21
CA LEU A 172 4.62 -15.82 -19.30
C LEU A 172 5.33 -16.76 -18.31
N VAL A 173 6.53 -16.38 -17.94
CA VAL A 173 7.31 -17.02 -16.86
C VAL A 173 6.97 -16.35 -15.54
N TRP A 174 6.00 -16.93 -14.83
CA TRP A 174 5.51 -16.37 -13.57
C TRP A 174 6.56 -16.48 -12.44
N PRO A 175 6.73 -15.42 -11.64
CA PRO A 175 7.54 -15.50 -10.42
C PRO A 175 6.98 -16.52 -9.43
N ASP A 176 7.85 -17.14 -8.65
CA ASP A 176 7.39 -17.93 -7.50
C ASP A 176 6.91 -16.96 -6.40
N GLN A 177 5.65 -17.08 -6.01
CA GLN A 177 5.07 -16.21 -4.99
C GLN A 177 5.76 -16.37 -3.63
N ALA A 178 6.32 -17.55 -3.35
CA ALA A 178 7.07 -17.80 -2.12
C ALA A 178 8.30 -16.90 -1.98
N ASP A 179 8.89 -16.45 -3.10
CA ASP A 179 10.03 -15.51 -3.08
C ASP A 179 9.64 -14.10 -2.58
N PHE A 180 8.33 -13.78 -2.60
CA PHE A 180 7.78 -12.48 -2.16
C PHE A 180 7.01 -12.59 -0.83
N ALA A 181 6.99 -13.76 -0.20
CA ALA A 181 6.48 -13.93 1.15
C ALA A 181 7.33 -13.18 2.17
N PHE A 182 6.69 -12.74 3.27
CA PHE A 182 7.37 -11.96 4.32
C PHE A 182 8.65 -12.65 4.80
N GLU A 183 8.60 -13.96 5.07
CA GLU A 183 9.72 -14.72 5.59
C GLU A 183 10.93 -14.69 4.66
N ARG A 184 10.67 -14.72 3.36
CA ARG A 184 11.74 -14.65 2.35
C ARG A 184 12.33 -13.25 2.23
N LEU A 185 11.45 -12.22 2.19
CA LEU A 185 11.85 -10.82 2.07
C LEU A 185 12.52 -10.28 3.33
N ALA A 186 12.07 -10.73 4.51
CA ALA A 186 12.57 -10.27 5.80
C ALA A 186 13.70 -11.15 6.37
N GLY A 187 13.85 -12.39 5.89
CA GLY A 187 14.80 -13.37 6.42
C GLY A 187 14.46 -13.87 7.83
N ARG A 188 13.20 -13.71 8.28
CA ARG A 188 12.70 -14.11 9.59
C ARG A 188 11.21 -14.46 9.54
N ARG A 189 10.68 -15.11 10.59
CA ARG A 189 9.29 -15.56 10.62
C ARG A 189 8.31 -14.41 10.79
N ALA A 190 7.10 -14.56 10.24
CA ALA A 190 6.00 -13.65 10.52
C ALA A 190 5.71 -13.61 12.04
N GLY A 191 5.48 -12.40 12.57
CA GLY A 191 5.34 -12.14 14.00
C GLY A 191 6.66 -11.80 14.72
N GLU A 192 7.81 -12.16 14.19
CA GLU A 192 9.11 -11.70 14.71
C GLU A 192 9.34 -10.24 14.28
N THR A 193 9.43 -9.33 15.26
CA THR A 193 9.55 -7.89 15.03
C THR A 193 10.99 -7.43 14.96
N ASP A 194 11.27 -6.53 14.00
CA ASP A 194 12.50 -5.75 13.92
C ASP A 194 12.14 -4.31 13.52
N ASP A 195 12.17 -3.39 14.48
CA ASP A 195 11.77 -2.00 14.28
C ASP A 195 12.75 -1.21 13.38
N ALA A 196 13.95 -1.71 13.15
CA ALA A 196 14.94 -1.13 12.25
C ALA A 196 14.77 -1.62 10.80
N ALA A 197 14.07 -2.75 10.60
CA ALA A 197 13.91 -3.34 9.28
C ALA A 197 12.78 -2.72 8.47
N HIS A 198 12.93 -2.73 7.14
CA HIS A 198 11.88 -2.31 6.21
C HIS A 198 10.62 -3.18 6.32
N TYR A 199 10.80 -4.50 6.44
CA TYR A 199 9.74 -5.49 6.70
C TYR A 199 9.72 -5.80 8.20
N ARG A 200 8.89 -5.08 8.98
CA ARG A 200 8.96 -5.09 10.45
C ARG A 200 8.51 -6.41 11.09
N ALA A 201 7.29 -6.85 10.83
CA ALA A 201 6.66 -7.95 11.60
C ALA A 201 5.95 -9.00 10.75
N GLY A 202 5.50 -8.70 9.54
CA GLY A 202 4.72 -9.63 8.72
C GLY A 202 3.35 -10.02 9.30
N ASP A 203 2.91 -9.34 10.36
CA ASP A 203 1.60 -9.56 10.99
C ASP A 203 0.61 -8.47 10.56
N ALA A 204 -0.41 -8.88 9.84
CA ALA A 204 -1.46 -7.98 9.36
C ALA A 204 -2.40 -7.51 10.48
N GLU A 205 -2.44 -8.23 11.62
CA GLU A 205 -3.35 -7.97 12.73
C GLU A 205 -2.69 -7.35 13.97
N ALA A 206 -1.37 -7.09 13.93
CA ALA A 206 -0.63 -6.48 15.05
C ALA A 206 -1.26 -5.17 15.56
N TRP A 207 -2.01 -4.46 14.72
CA TRP A 207 -2.73 -3.26 15.11
C TRP A 207 -3.74 -3.49 16.25
N LYS A 208 -4.30 -4.70 16.38
CA LYS A 208 -5.26 -5.08 17.44
C LYS A 208 -4.66 -4.99 18.84
N THR A 209 -3.35 -5.23 18.95
CA THR A 209 -2.63 -5.24 20.21
C THR A 209 -1.73 -4.02 20.42
N GLU A 210 -1.32 -3.38 19.33
CA GLU A 210 -0.34 -2.31 19.40
C GLU A 210 -0.92 -0.89 19.31
N LEU A 211 -2.09 -0.70 18.64
CA LEU A 211 -2.68 0.63 18.53
C LEU A 211 -3.49 1.00 19.78
N PRO A 212 -3.27 2.20 20.34
CA PRO A 212 -4.12 2.76 21.40
C PRO A 212 -5.54 3.01 20.90
N ARG A 213 -6.51 2.99 21.84
CA ARG A 213 -7.92 3.19 21.53
C ARG A 213 -8.19 4.49 20.77
N GLU A 214 -7.57 5.58 21.17
CA GLU A 214 -7.75 6.91 20.56
C GLU A 214 -7.31 6.92 19.08
N VAL A 215 -6.27 6.16 18.75
CA VAL A 215 -5.78 6.02 17.37
C VAL A 215 -6.76 5.18 16.54
N ILE A 216 -7.29 4.10 17.13
CA ILE A 216 -8.30 3.25 16.49
C ILE A 216 -9.54 4.08 16.20
N ASP A 217 -10.04 4.84 17.16
CA ASP A 217 -11.23 5.69 17.01
C ASP A 217 -11.04 6.75 15.92
N TYR A 218 -9.87 7.38 15.88
CA TYR A 218 -9.53 8.33 14.82
C TYR A 218 -9.55 7.69 13.44
N VAL A 219 -8.90 6.54 13.27
CA VAL A 219 -8.81 5.85 11.97
C VAL A 219 -10.17 5.31 11.53
N VAL A 220 -10.94 4.72 12.47
CA VAL A 220 -12.30 4.24 12.20
C VAL A 220 -13.20 5.40 11.79
N GLY A 221 -13.14 6.53 12.48
CA GLY A 221 -13.91 7.73 12.12
C GLY A 221 -13.53 8.27 10.74
N ALA A 222 -12.23 8.34 10.46
CA ALA A 222 -11.71 8.85 9.18
C ALA A 222 -11.97 7.92 8.00
N CYS A 223 -11.79 6.61 8.17
CA CYS A 223 -11.83 5.62 7.08
C CYS A 223 -13.06 4.70 7.15
N ARG A 224 -14.16 5.15 7.76
CA ARG A 224 -15.35 4.32 7.99
C ARG A 224 -15.84 3.61 6.74
N GLU A 225 -16.03 4.31 5.63
CA GLU A 225 -16.54 3.73 4.38
C GLU A 225 -15.60 2.65 3.80
N VAL A 226 -14.28 2.87 3.89
CA VAL A 226 -13.28 1.88 3.46
C VAL A 226 -13.35 0.64 4.33
N LEU A 227 -13.48 0.83 5.65
CA LEU A 227 -13.59 -0.28 6.61
C LEU A 227 -14.89 -1.05 6.44
N GLU A 228 -16.03 -0.39 6.29
CA GLU A 228 -17.32 -1.03 6.05
C GLU A 228 -17.31 -1.88 4.77
N ARG A 229 -16.67 -1.39 3.73
CA ARG A 229 -16.66 -2.04 2.43
C ARG A 229 -15.66 -3.20 2.32
N PHE A 230 -14.47 -3.05 2.90
CA PHE A 230 -13.37 -3.99 2.68
C PHE A 230 -12.87 -4.70 3.94
N TYR A 231 -13.13 -4.16 5.13
CA TYR A 231 -12.61 -4.66 6.42
C TYR A 231 -13.69 -4.62 7.52
N PRO A 232 -14.92 -5.13 7.28
CA PRO A 232 -15.99 -5.08 8.27
C PRO A 232 -15.60 -5.78 9.59
N GLU A 233 -14.75 -6.81 9.52
CA GLU A 233 -14.21 -7.52 10.68
C GLU A 233 -13.41 -6.60 11.62
N SER A 234 -12.79 -5.55 11.08
CA SER A 234 -12.04 -4.56 11.88
C SER A 234 -12.97 -3.62 12.64
N LEU A 235 -14.11 -3.26 12.06
CA LEU A 235 -15.15 -2.47 12.74
C LEU A 235 -15.80 -3.28 13.86
N ASP A 236 -16.12 -4.55 13.60
CA ASP A 236 -16.68 -5.46 14.59
C ASP A 236 -15.75 -5.63 15.79
N TRP A 237 -14.44 -5.72 15.54
CA TRP A 237 -13.45 -5.78 16.60
C TRP A 237 -13.35 -4.45 17.36
N ALA A 238 -13.23 -3.32 16.68
CA ALA A 238 -13.11 -1.99 17.28
C ALA A 238 -14.35 -1.61 18.11
N GLY A 239 -15.52 -2.14 17.78
CA GLY A 239 -16.76 -1.91 18.55
C GLY A 239 -16.86 -2.73 19.85
N ARG A 240 -15.96 -3.73 20.05
CA ARG A 240 -15.96 -4.61 21.22
C ARG A 240 -14.92 -4.24 22.30
N VAL A 241 -13.96 -3.44 21.97
CA VAL A 241 -12.89 -2.95 22.86
C VAL A 241 -13.05 -1.45 23.09
#